data_973d3cd52731f6e09de426b8a6dfb60e
#
_entry.id   973d3cd52731f6e09de426b8a6dfb60e
#
_cell.length_a   1.000
_cell.length_b   1.000
_cell.length_c   1.000
_cell.angle_alpha   90.00
_cell.angle_beta   90.00
_cell.angle_gamma   90.00
#
_symmetry.space_group_name_H-M   'P 1'
#
loop_
_entity.id
_entity.type
_entity.pdbx_description
1 polymer ?
#
loop_
_entity_poly.entity_id
_entity_poly.type
_entity_poly.pdbx_seq_one_letter_code
_entity_poly.pdbx_strand_id
1 'polypeptide(L)'
;MEKALLLFLVLFPLLASAWVYPLRRRSREYRNRLIQIVPLVELAAALLLLLWPEASLELPGVCGFGLRFQAGSLHGLLALVSAFLWAGTGLNCPSYFASADGCNRFYFFWLLTLGALMGVFLAADLFTLFVFFEMMSFTSYVWVAQNETEEALRAGQTYLAVAVIGGMALLAGLVLLKHLLGTLAFDAMADAVASLPPEKMSALYAAGGCALAGFGAKAGMFPLHIWLPKAHPVAPAPASALLSGILTKSGIFGVLILSRYLFWADLPWNTVVLALGVVTMVLGAVLALFSIDLKRTLACSSMSQIGFILVGVAMQGFLTGENALASWGTVLHMLNHSLIKLVLFVSAGVVYLGTHSLNLNDIRGWGRNKPVLKVLFFIGAASIAGVPGFSGYVSKTLLHESIVEYVHVLEHAGMSTGWFTAVEWLFL
;
A
#
# COMPACT_ATOMS: atom_id res chain seq x y z
N MET A 1 12.09 -0.02 26.75
CA MET A 1 12.75 0.45 25.51
C MET A 1 11.85 0.19 24.28
N GLU A 2 11.36 -1.02 24.10
CA GLU A 2 10.48 -1.47 23.00
C GLU A 2 9.21 -0.63 22.82
N LYS A 3 8.44 -0.37 23.91
CA LYS A 3 7.24 0.48 23.89
C LYS A 3 7.55 1.93 23.46
N ALA A 4 8.69 2.46 23.90
CA ALA A 4 9.12 3.79 23.50
C ALA A 4 9.50 3.83 22.01
N LEU A 5 10.04 2.74 21.48
CA LEU A 5 10.40 2.63 20.05
C LEU A 5 9.15 2.61 19.15
N LEU A 6 8.09 1.86 19.54
CA LEU A 6 6.81 1.89 18.83
C LEU A 6 6.22 3.31 18.77
N LEU A 7 6.21 4.00 19.90
CA LEU A 7 5.72 5.37 19.97
C LEU A 7 6.60 6.34 19.18
N PHE A 8 7.92 6.14 19.22
CA PHE A 8 8.89 6.94 18.48
C PHE A 8 8.62 6.87 16.98
N LEU A 9 8.49 5.66 16.40
CA LEU A 9 8.22 5.47 14.97
C LEU A 9 6.95 6.19 14.49
N VAL A 10 5.94 6.31 15.33
CA VAL A 10 4.71 7.03 14.98
C VAL A 10 4.87 8.54 15.18
N LEU A 11 5.39 8.96 16.33
CA LEU A 11 5.37 10.39 16.72
C LEU A 11 6.54 11.19 16.17
N PHE A 12 7.71 10.59 15.98
CA PHE A 12 8.90 11.35 15.58
C PHE A 12 8.72 12.03 14.21
N PRO A 13 8.25 11.38 13.12
CA PRO A 13 8.02 12.10 11.87
C PRO A 13 6.87 13.10 11.95
N LEU A 14 5.82 12.82 12.76
CA LEU A 14 4.74 13.79 13.01
C LEU A 14 5.28 15.08 13.66
N LEU A 15 6.07 14.95 14.69
CA LEU A 15 6.68 16.09 15.38
C LEU A 15 7.75 16.79 14.53
N ALA A 16 8.55 16.02 13.78
CA ALA A 16 9.56 16.55 12.87
C ALA A 16 8.95 17.41 11.76
N SER A 17 7.72 17.11 11.33
CA SER A 17 7.01 17.90 10.31
C SER A 17 6.86 19.36 10.71
N ALA A 18 6.63 19.66 11.99
CA ALA A 18 6.50 21.02 12.51
C ALA A 18 7.75 21.88 12.31
N TRP A 19 8.93 21.26 12.17
CA TRP A 19 10.18 21.96 11.95
C TRP A 19 10.46 22.37 10.50
N VAL A 20 9.67 21.90 9.54
CA VAL A 20 9.86 22.19 8.10
C VAL A 20 9.84 23.70 7.84
N TYR A 21 8.85 24.41 8.36
CA TYR A 21 8.71 25.86 8.16
C TYR A 21 9.73 26.70 8.96
N PRO A 22 9.97 26.45 10.26
CA PRO A 22 11.02 27.15 11.02
C PRO A 22 12.41 26.99 10.39
N LEU A 23 12.81 25.78 10.02
CA LEU A 23 14.11 25.52 9.41
C LEU A 23 14.24 26.18 8.04
N ARG A 24 13.17 26.23 7.24
CA ARG A 24 13.15 26.92 5.96
C ARG A 24 13.37 28.41 6.11
N ARG A 25 12.82 29.05 7.17
CA ARG A 25 13.06 30.46 7.46
C ARG A 25 14.54 30.76 7.75
N ARG A 26 15.25 29.78 8.33
CA ARG A 26 16.68 29.89 8.60
C ARG A 26 17.52 29.61 7.35
N SER A 27 17.27 28.49 6.62
CA SER A 27 17.95 28.13 5.37
C SER A 27 17.20 27.00 4.63
N ARG A 28 17.29 27.02 3.29
CA ARG A 28 16.87 25.88 2.45
C ARG A 28 17.64 24.60 2.80
N GLU A 29 18.92 24.73 3.14
CA GLU A 29 19.80 23.61 3.46
C GLU A 29 19.38 22.92 4.76
N TYR A 30 19.07 23.64 5.83
CA TYR A 30 18.62 23.04 7.08
C TYR A 30 17.31 22.27 6.91
N ARG A 31 16.36 22.82 6.16
CA ARG A 31 15.14 22.10 5.81
C ARG A 31 15.42 20.83 5.01
N ASN A 32 16.28 20.90 3.98
CA ASN A 32 16.62 19.75 3.14
C ASN A 32 17.33 18.66 3.96
N ARG A 33 18.20 19.02 4.88
CA ARG A 33 18.84 18.09 5.83
C ARG A 33 17.79 17.40 6.72
N LEU A 34 16.77 18.13 7.21
CA LEU A 34 15.67 17.51 7.96
C LEU A 34 14.99 16.41 7.15
N ILE A 35 14.64 16.70 5.88
CA ILE A 35 13.95 15.76 4.99
C ILE A 35 14.80 14.51 4.67
N GLN A 36 16.11 14.64 4.68
CA GLN A 36 17.02 13.51 4.48
C GLN A 36 17.27 12.72 5.77
N ILE A 37 17.45 13.40 6.90
CA ILE A 37 17.83 12.76 8.17
C ILE A 37 16.65 12.02 8.80
N VAL A 38 15.45 12.63 8.85
CA VAL A 38 14.29 12.02 9.54
C VAL A 38 13.98 10.62 9.02
N PRO A 39 13.87 10.35 7.70
CA PRO A 39 13.62 8.98 7.25
C PRO A 39 14.79 8.01 7.47
N LEU A 40 16.03 8.50 7.52
CA LEU A 40 17.18 7.63 7.85
C LEU A 40 17.15 7.21 9.33
N VAL A 41 16.75 8.12 10.22
CA VAL A 41 16.55 7.81 11.64
C VAL A 41 15.38 6.84 11.79
N GLU A 42 14.27 7.06 11.05
CA GLU A 42 13.15 6.12 11.02
C GLU A 42 13.56 4.73 10.51
N LEU A 43 14.38 4.67 9.47
CA LEU A 43 14.90 3.41 8.94
C LEU A 43 15.74 2.67 10.00
N ALA A 44 16.61 3.37 10.71
CA ALA A 44 17.39 2.78 11.80
C ALA A 44 16.50 2.30 12.95
N ALA A 45 15.48 3.08 13.32
CA ALA A 45 14.52 2.72 14.35
C ALA A 45 13.66 1.51 13.94
N ALA A 46 13.21 1.44 12.68
CA ALA A 46 12.45 0.31 12.15
C ALA A 46 13.30 -0.98 12.08
N LEU A 47 14.58 -0.89 11.70
CA LEU A 47 15.53 -2.01 11.79
C LEU A 47 15.70 -2.49 13.24
N LEU A 48 15.82 -1.55 14.16
CA LEU A 48 15.95 -1.87 15.58
C LEU A 48 14.69 -2.55 16.13
N LEU A 49 13.49 -2.17 15.65
CA LEU A 49 12.23 -2.78 16.07
C LEU A 49 12.17 -4.28 15.76
N LEU A 50 12.83 -4.75 14.72
CA LEU A 50 12.84 -6.17 14.36
C LEU A 50 13.51 -7.07 15.44
N LEU A 51 14.26 -6.48 16.35
CA LEU A 51 14.84 -7.20 17.50
C LEU A 51 13.80 -7.51 18.59
N TRP A 52 12.63 -6.86 18.56
CA TRP A 52 11.54 -7.04 19.54
C TRP A 52 10.20 -7.29 18.83
N PRO A 53 10.03 -8.45 18.18
CA PRO A 53 8.81 -8.74 17.39
C PRO A 53 7.54 -8.87 18.25
N GLU A 54 7.67 -9.05 19.56
CA GLU A 54 6.54 -9.15 20.50
C GLU A 54 6.21 -7.82 21.20
N ALA A 55 6.91 -6.74 20.84
CA ALA A 55 6.66 -5.43 21.45
C ALA A 55 5.22 -4.99 21.22
N SER A 56 4.54 -4.59 22.28
CA SER A 56 3.19 -4.06 22.25
C SER A 56 3.03 -2.85 23.15
N LEU A 57 2.18 -1.91 22.72
CA LEU A 57 1.87 -0.70 23.47
C LEU A 57 0.37 -0.41 23.40
N GLU A 58 -0.23 -0.19 24.55
CA GLU A 58 -1.62 0.24 24.67
C GLU A 58 -1.67 1.61 25.33
N LEU A 59 -2.41 2.54 24.72
CA LEU A 59 -2.67 3.89 25.21
C LEU A 59 -4.17 4.02 25.50
N PRO A 60 -4.61 3.74 26.75
CA PRO A 60 -6.03 3.75 27.08
C PRO A 60 -6.62 5.17 27.02
N GLY A 61 -7.91 5.24 26.75
CA GLY A 61 -8.70 6.49 26.83
C GLY A 61 -8.55 7.45 25.65
N VAL A 62 -7.64 7.24 24.70
CA VAL A 62 -7.54 8.07 23.50
C VAL A 62 -8.80 7.86 22.65
N CYS A 63 -9.51 8.96 22.32
CA CYS A 63 -10.78 8.97 21.58
C CYS A 63 -11.87 8.05 22.16
N GLY A 64 -11.80 7.70 23.44
CA GLY A 64 -12.75 6.79 24.12
C GLY A 64 -12.55 5.30 23.84
N PHE A 65 -11.75 4.92 22.82
CA PHE A 65 -11.47 3.52 22.48
C PHE A 65 -10.06 3.06 22.89
N GLY A 66 -9.12 4.00 23.05
CA GLY A 66 -7.70 3.72 23.19
C GLY A 66 -7.01 3.49 21.84
N LEU A 67 -5.68 3.52 21.84
CA LEU A 67 -4.85 3.16 20.70
C LEU A 67 -3.96 1.97 21.08
N ARG A 68 -3.84 1.00 20.17
CA ARG A 68 -3.05 -0.20 20.35
C ARG A 68 -2.06 -0.39 19.22
N PHE A 69 -0.80 -0.61 19.57
CA PHE A 69 0.30 -0.82 18.63
C PHE A 69 1.01 -2.13 18.96
N GLN A 70 1.51 -2.79 17.91
CA GLN A 70 2.32 -4.00 18.03
C GLN A 70 3.41 -4.06 16.97
N ALA A 71 4.51 -4.73 17.29
CA ALA A 71 5.60 -4.94 16.35
C ALA A 71 5.33 -6.12 15.42
N GLY A 72 5.04 -7.26 15.72
CA GLY A 72 4.76 -8.41 14.85
C GLY A 72 5.66 -8.53 13.60
N SER A 73 5.84 -9.71 13.03
CA SER A 73 6.73 -9.90 11.88
C SER A 73 6.29 -9.11 10.64
N LEU A 74 5.00 -9.15 10.29
CA LEU A 74 4.46 -8.43 9.15
C LEU A 74 4.42 -6.91 9.40
N HIS A 75 4.05 -6.50 10.61
CA HIS A 75 3.99 -5.10 11.03
C HIS A 75 5.36 -4.44 10.94
N GLY A 76 6.38 -5.05 11.57
CA GLY A 76 7.76 -4.57 11.53
C GLY A 76 8.35 -4.53 10.13
N LEU A 77 8.06 -5.54 9.31
CA LEU A 77 8.51 -5.59 7.92
C LEU A 77 7.91 -4.45 7.08
N LEU A 78 6.61 -4.18 7.20
CA LEU A 78 5.95 -3.09 6.47
C LEU A 78 6.41 -1.71 6.96
N ALA A 79 6.64 -1.56 8.26
CA ALA A 79 7.24 -0.35 8.82
C ALA A 79 8.67 -0.13 8.27
N LEU A 80 9.50 -1.18 8.22
CA LEU A 80 10.85 -1.12 7.66
C LEU A 80 10.84 -0.72 6.18
N VAL A 81 9.99 -1.35 5.37
CA VAL A 81 9.85 -1.01 3.94
C VAL A 81 9.39 0.42 3.76
N SER A 82 8.46 0.89 4.60
CA SER A 82 8.00 2.28 4.58
C SER A 82 9.16 3.25 4.85
N ALA A 83 9.92 3.02 5.91
CA ALA A 83 11.07 3.84 6.25
C ALA A 83 12.14 3.83 5.13
N PHE A 84 12.39 2.67 4.53
CA PHE A 84 13.33 2.53 3.41
C PHE A 84 12.88 3.34 2.18
N LEU A 85 11.61 3.26 1.80
CA LEU A 85 11.07 4.01 0.66
C LEU A 85 11.11 5.52 0.93
N TRP A 86 10.80 5.95 2.17
CA TRP A 86 10.95 7.35 2.56
C TRP A 86 12.40 7.80 2.55
N ALA A 87 13.34 7.00 3.03
CA ALA A 87 14.77 7.30 2.95
C ALA A 87 15.22 7.46 1.50
N GLY A 88 14.86 6.52 0.62
CA GLY A 88 15.18 6.56 -0.80
C GLY A 88 14.60 7.80 -1.51
N THR A 89 13.33 8.14 -1.25
CA THR A 89 12.71 9.35 -1.81
C THR A 89 13.23 10.62 -1.16
N GLY A 90 13.49 10.62 0.15
CA GLY A 90 14.02 11.76 0.92
C GLY A 90 15.40 12.21 0.45
N LEU A 91 16.28 11.28 0.07
CA LEU A 91 17.58 11.59 -0.51
C LEU A 91 17.45 12.31 -1.86
N ASN A 92 16.42 11.98 -2.66
CA ASN A 92 16.21 12.54 -3.99
C ASN A 92 15.34 13.81 -3.99
N CYS A 93 14.46 14.00 -3.00
CA CYS A 93 13.53 15.13 -2.92
C CYS A 93 14.19 16.51 -3.08
N PRO A 94 15.31 16.85 -2.39
CA PRO A 94 15.93 18.16 -2.54
C PRO A 94 16.39 18.46 -3.97
N SER A 95 16.90 17.45 -4.68
CA SER A 95 17.32 17.60 -6.07
C SER A 95 16.12 17.72 -7.01
N TYR A 96 15.06 16.95 -6.77
CA TYR A 96 13.83 17.01 -7.54
C TYR A 96 13.13 18.38 -7.44
N PHE A 97 13.11 18.98 -6.24
CA PHE A 97 12.49 20.27 -5.97
C PHE A 97 13.48 21.45 -5.95
N ALA A 98 14.65 21.32 -6.57
CA ALA A 98 15.69 22.35 -6.50
C ALA A 98 15.22 23.72 -7.06
N SER A 99 14.46 23.69 -8.14
CA SER A 99 13.90 24.89 -8.81
C SER A 99 12.42 25.16 -8.47
N ALA A 100 11.77 24.31 -7.65
CA ALA A 100 10.36 24.46 -7.36
C ALA A 100 10.10 25.35 -6.16
N ASP A 101 9.13 26.28 -6.31
CA ASP A 101 8.57 27.00 -5.19
C ASP A 101 7.46 26.18 -4.49
N GLY A 102 7.17 26.52 -3.23
CA GLY A 102 6.07 25.87 -2.50
C GLY A 102 6.35 24.47 -1.94
N CYS A 103 7.56 23.93 -2.09
CA CYS A 103 7.91 22.58 -1.62
C CYS A 103 7.83 22.38 -0.09
N ASN A 104 7.71 23.44 0.71
CA ASN A 104 7.56 23.34 2.17
C ASN A 104 6.26 22.64 2.55
N ARG A 105 5.15 22.97 1.85
CA ARG A 105 3.86 22.29 2.02
C ARG A 105 3.99 20.80 1.73
N PHE A 106 4.62 20.45 0.62
CA PHE A 106 4.90 19.05 0.28
C PHE A 106 5.67 18.34 1.39
N TYR A 107 6.78 18.92 1.87
CA TYR A 107 7.63 18.30 2.88
C TYR A 107 6.94 18.15 4.25
N PHE A 108 6.14 19.15 4.64
CA PHE A 108 5.35 19.08 5.86
C PHE A 108 4.40 17.89 5.84
N PHE A 109 3.57 17.78 4.80
CA PHE A 109 2.63 16.69 4.67
C PHE A 109 3.30 15.34 4.35
N TRP A 110 4.50 15.37 3.76
CA TRP A 110 5.29 14.19 3.48
C TRP A 110 5.78 13.50 4.77
N LEU A 111 6.25 14.26 5.75
CA LEU A 111 6.60 13.75 7.08
C LEU A 111 5.37 13.34 7.89
N LEU A 112 4.28 14.12 7.86
CA LEU A 112 3.02 13.74 8.50
C LEU A 112 2.51 12.39 7.98
N THR A 113 2.57 12.17 6.67
CA THR A 113 2.13 10.92 6.06
C THR A 113 3.02 9.74 6.48
N LEU A 114 4.33 9.96 6.68
CA LEU A 114 5.22 8.91 7.20
C LEU A 114 4.76 8.44 8.58
N GLY A 115 4.57 9.36 9.53
CA GLY A 115 4.12 9.00 10.87
C GLY A 115 2.74 8.36 10.90
N ALA A 116 1.81 8.87 10.06
CA ALA A 116 0.50 8.25 9.91
C ALA A 116 0.59 6.83 9.35
N LEU A 117 1.45 6.58 8.35
CA LEU A 117 1.65 5.25 7.78
C LEU A 117 2.31 4.28 8.76
N MET A 118 3.26 4.75 9.59
CA MET A 118 3.80 3.95 10.69
C MET A 118 2.69 3.55 11.66
N GLY A 119 1.79 4.47 12.01
CA GLY A 119 0.62 4.16 12.84
C GLY A 119 -0.32 3.12 12.21
N VAL A 120 -0.51 3.14 10.87
CA VAL A 120 -1.28 2.11 10.16
C VAL A 120 -0.64 0.73 10.29
N PHE A 121 0.65 0.61 9.95
CA PHE A 121 1.30 -0.70 9.92
C PHE A 121 1.62 -1.27 11.30
N LEU A 122 1.75 -0.43 12.32
CA LEU A 122 1.98 -0.87 13.69
C LEU A 122 0.68 -1.01 14.50
N ALA A 123 -0.50 -0.76 13.92
CA ALA A 123 -1.78 -0.93 14.58
C ALA A 123 -2.00 -2.39 15.04
N ALA A 124 -2.58 -2.57 16.24
CA ALA A 124 -2.97 -3.85 16.81
C ALA A 124 -4.51 -4.03 16.92
N ASP A 125 -5.27 -3.04 16.47
CA ASP A 125 -6.73 -3.08 16.38
C ASP A 125 -7.23 -2.26 15.19
N LEU A 126 -8.47 -2.54 14.77
CA LEU A 126 -9.09 -1.87 13.63
C LEU A 126 -9.36 -0.37 13.87
N PHE A 127 -9.56 0.06 15.13
CA PHE A 127 -9.78 1.47 15.41
C PHE A 127 -8.50 2.29 15.26
N THR A 128 -7.38 1.83 15.84
CA THR A 128 -6.06 2.43 15.66
C THR A 128 -5.69 2.48 14.18
N LEU A 129 -5.89 1.36 13.48
CA LEU A 129 -5.68 1.28 12.04
C LEU A 129 -6.50 2.34 11.29
N PHE A 130 -7.79 2.47 11.58
CA PHE A 130 -8.68 3.46 10.96
C PHE A 130 -8.22 4.90 11.18
N VAL A 131 -7.90 5.28 12.42
CA VAL A 131 -7.48 6.65 12.76
C VAL A 131 -6.26 7.07 11.93
N PHE A 132 -5.23 6.23 11.91
CA PHE A 132 -4.01 6.53 11.16
C PHE A 132 -4.18 6.36 9.64
N PHE A 133 -5.07 5.48 9.20
CA PHE A 133 -5.42 5.30 7.79
C PHE A 133 -6.11 6.55 7.21
N GLU A 134 -7.05 7.15 7.95
CA GLU A 134 -7.68 8.40 7.55
C GLU A 134 -6.67 9.56 7.60
N MET A 135 -5.88 9.66 8.66
CA MET A 135 -4.83 10.67 8.76
C MET A 135 -3.86 10.59 7.56
N MET A 136 -3.40 9.40 7.20
CA MET A 136 -2.56 9.15 6.03
C MET A 136 -3.27 9.55 4.73
N SER A 137 -4.57 9.27 4.61
CA SER A 137 -5.36 9.58 3.42
C SER A 137 -5.50 11.08 3.19
N PHE A 138 -5.81 11.85 4.23
CA PHE A 138 -5.92 13.30 4.15
C PHE A 138 -4.55 13.98 3.95
N THR A 139 -3.49 13.51 4.61
CA THR A 139 -2.18 14.12 4.45
C THR A 139 -1.58 13.88 3.08
N SER A 140 -1.77 12.69 2.51
CA SER A 140 -1.26 12.35 1.17
C SER A 140 -2.07 12.99 0.02
N TYR A 141 -3.29 13.45 0.25
CA TYR A 141 -4.06 14.25 -0.72
C TYR A 141 -3.26 15.46 -1.22
N VAL A 142 -2.55 16.15 -0.30
CA VAL A 142 -1.77 17.34 -0.62
C VAL A 142 -0.68 17.06 -1.66
N TRP A 143 -0.17 15.84 -1.73
CA TRP A 143 0.83 15.46 -2.73
C TRP A 143 0.25 15.42 -4.15
N VAL A 144 -1.00 14.96 -4.28
CA VAL A 144 -1.69 14.91 -5.58
C VAL A 144 -2.00 16.33 -6.05
N ALA A 145 -2.47 17.19 -5.15
CA ALA A 145 -2.81 18.58 -5.45
C ALA A 145 -1.61 19.54 -5.44
N GLN A 146 -0.36 19.04 -5.24
CA GLN A 146 0.82 19.88 -4.99
C GLN A 146 1.09 20.94 -6.07
N ASN A 147 0.90 20.60 -7.33
CA ASN A 147 1.20 21.49 -8.45
C ASN A 147 0.12 22.56 -8.70
N GLU A 148 -1.05 22.47 -8.04
CA GLU A 148 -2.18 23.42 -8.12
C GLU A 148 -2.67 23.72 -9.55
N THR A 149 -2.29 22.90 -10.53
CA THR A 149 -2.88 22.98 -11.87
C THR A 149 -4.33 22.48 -11.84
N GLU A 150 -5.15 22.90 -12.78
CA GLU A 150 -6.55 22.45 -12.85
C GLU A 150 -6.65 20.91 -12.89
N GLU A 151 -5.76 20.26 -13.64
CA GLU A 151 -5.67 18.79 -13.69
C GLU A 151 -5.30 18.18 -12.35
N ALA A 152 -4.31 18.78 -11.62
CA ALA A 152 -3.90 18.31 -10.29
C ALA A 152 -5.03 18.47 -9.26
N LEU A 153 -5.75 19.58 -9.31
CA LEU A 153 -6.89 19.82 -8.41
C LEU A 153 -8.05 18.85 -8.71
N ARG A 154 -8.39 18.60 -9.98
CA ARG A 154 -9.41 17.61 -10.37
C ARG A 154 -9.02 16.19 -9.96
N ALA A 155 -7.76 15.81 -10.15
CA ALA A 155 -7.24 14.51 -9.71
C ALA A 155 -7.26 14.39 -8.18
N GLY A 156 -6.88 15.46 -7.48
CA GLY A 156 -6.97 15.57 -6.02
C GLY A 156 -8.40 15.42 -5.52
N GLN A 157 -9.37 16.08 -6.15
CA GLN A 157 -10.80 15.93 -5.83
C GLN A 157 -11.26 14.47 -5.98
N THR A 158 -10.87 13.80 -7.09
CA THR A 158 -11.19 12.38 -7.29
C THR A 158 -10.56 11.51 -6.19
N TYR A 159 -9.28 11.77 -5.86
CA TYR A 159 -8.57 11.06 -4.80
C TYR A 159 -9.27 11.24 -3.44
N LEU A 160 -9.59 12.49 -3.08
CA LEU A 160 -10.24 12.81 -1.81
C LEU A 160 -11.66 12.23 -1.73
N ALA A 161 -12.44 12.32 -2.82
CA ALA A 161 -13.78 11.76 -2.86
C ALA A 161 -13.78 10.25 -2.63
N VAL A 162 -12.88 9.51 -3.30
CA VAL A 162 -12.74 8.04 -3.11
C VAL A 162 -12.25 7.74 -1.68
N ALA A 163 -11.31 8.52 -1.14
CA ALA A 163 -10.82 8.34 0.21
C ALA A 163 -11.93 8.57 1.26
N VAL A 164 -12.71 9.66 1.14
CA VAL A 164 -13.79 9.97 2.09
C VAL A 164 -14.92 8.94 1.99
N ILE A 165 -15.38 8.59 0.80
CA ILE A 165 -16.44 7.58 0.62
C ILE A 165 -15.96 6.22 1.17
N GLY A 166 -14.74 5.83 0.87
CA GLY A 166 -14.13 4.60 1.39
C GLY A 166 -13.98 4.64 2.91
N GLY A 167 -13.51 5.76 3.46
CA GLY A 167 -13.36 5.96 4.90
C GLY A 167 -14.68 5.92 5.66
N MET A 168 -15.73 6.50 5.11
CA MET A 168 -17.08 6.43 5.69
C MET A 168 -17.64 5.00 5.66
N ALA A 169 -17.40 4.26 4.57
CA ALA A 169 -17.78 2.85 4.50
C ALA A 169 -16.98 2.03 5.54
N LEU A 170 -15.67 2.26 5.64
CA LEU A 170 -14.82 1.61 6.65
C LEU A 170 -15.33 1.89 8.07
N LEU A 171 -15.60 3.15 8.40
CA LEU A 171 -16.14 3.55 9.71
C LEU A 171 -17.46 2.83 10.02
N ALA A 172 -18.38 2.79 9.05
CA ALA A 172 -19.65 2.07 9.20
C ALA A 172 -19.40 0.58 9.47
N GLY A 173 -18.46 -0.05 8.73
CA GLY A 173 -18.03 -1.43 8.98
C GLY A 173 -17.47 -1.63 10.38
N LEU A 174 -16.61 -0.72 10.85
CA LEU A 174 -16.04 -0.79 12.21
C LEU A 174 -17.09 -0.69 13.32
N VAL A 175 -18.04 0.22 13.17
CA VAL A 175 -19.16 0.39 14.15
C VAL A 175 -19.98 -0.90 14.21
N LEU A 176 -20.32 -1.49 13.05
CA LEU A 176 -21.03 -2.77 12.99
C LEU A 176 -20.20 -3.91 13.59
N LEU A 177 -18.90 -4.01 13.27
CA LEU A 177 -18.01 -5.03 13.86
C LEU A 177 -17.93 -4.89 15.38
N LYS A 178 -17.76 -3.65 15.88
CA LYS A 178 -17.71 -3.41 17.33
C LYS A 178 -19.01 -3.82 18.02
N HIS A 179 -20.17 -3.54 17.38
CA HIS A 179 -21.47 -3.93 17.91
C HIS A 179 -21.66 -5.46 17.89
N LEU A 180 -21.21 -6.14 16.83
CA LEU A 180 -21.39 -7.58 16.66
C LEU A 180 -20.43 -8.40 17.55
N LEU A 181 -19.16 -8.02 17.58
CA LEU A 181 -18.08 -8.79 18.18
C LEU A 181 -17.70 -8.30 19.59
N GLY A 182 -18.11 -7.09 19.98
CA GLY A 182 -17.69 -6.48 21.25
C GLY A 182 -16.23 -6.01 21.27
N THR A 183 -15.41 -6.39 20.27
CA THR A 183 -13.98 -6.07 20.17
C THR A 183 -13.61 -5.65 18.77
N LEU A 184 -12.50 -4.87 18.64
CA LEU A 184 -11.83 -4.55 17.38
C LEU A 184 -10.34 -4.94 17.41
N ALA A 185 -9.89 -5.56 18.52
CA ALA A 185 -8.52 -6.01 18.71
C ALA A 185 -8.24 -7.25 17.85
N PHE A 186 -7.13 -7.26 17.10
CA PHE A 186 -6.82 -8.32 16.14
C PHE A 186 -6.74 -9.70 16.80
N ASP A 187 -6.12 -9.79 17.96
CA ASP A 187 -5.94 -11.01 18.74
C ASP A 187 -7.25 -11.61 19.26
N ALA A 188 -8.28 -10.78 19.48
CA ALA A 188 -9.56 -11.20 20.04
C ALA A 188 -10.67 -11.38 18.98
N MET A 189 -10.48 -10.91 17.73
CA MET A 189 -11.55 -10.95 16.72
C MET A 189 -11.87 -12.38 16.27
N ALA A 190 -10.89 -13.24 16.09
CA ALA A 190 -11.11 -14.61 15.63
C ALA A 190 -11.97 -15.41 16.61
N ASP A 191 -11.71 -15.33 17.91
CA ASP A 191 -12.51 -15.99 18.95
C ASP A 191 -13.92 -15.40 19.03
N ALA A 192 -14.04 -14.07 18.88
CA ALA A 192 -15.34 -13.40 18.85
C ALA A 192 -16.20 -13.85 17.65
N VAL A 193 -15.59 -14.05 16.48
CA VAL A 193 -16.28 -14.59 15.29
C VAL A 193 -16.68 -16.05 15.51
N ALA A 194 -15.81 -16.88 16.09
CA ALA A 194 -16.10 -18.28 16.37
C ALA A 194 -17.28 -18.46 17.36
N SER A 195 -17.51 -17.49 18.21
CA SER A 195 -18.64 -17.47 19.18
C SER A 195 -19.91 -16.84 18.62
N LEU A 196 -19.88 -16.32 17.36
CA LEU A 196 -21.01 -15.60 16.78
C LEU A 196 -22.13 -16.56 16.34
N PRO A 197 -23.41 -16.28 16.71
CA PRO A 197 -24.52 -17.09 16.25
C PRO A 197 -24.68 -17.05 14.72
N PRO A 198 -25.05 -18.17 14.07
CA PRO A 198 -25.20 -18.26 12.60
C PRO A 198 -26.11 -17.19 12.00
N GLU A 199 -27.12 -16.77 12.71
CA GLU A 199 -28.09 -15.73 12.31
C GLU A 199 -27.42 -14.36 12.10
N LYS A 200 -26.30 -14.11 12.77
CA LYS A 200 -25.53 -12.85 12.68
C LYS A 200 -24.46 -12.85 11.59
N MET A 201 -24.24 -13.98 10.91
CA MET A 201 -23.21 -14.07 9.85
C MET A 201 -23.48 -13.11 8.69
N SER A 202 -24.74 -12.90 8.29
CA SER A 202 -25.09 -11.92 7.26
C SER A 202 -24.69 -10.50 7.63
N ALA A 203 -24.84 -10.12 8.90
CA ALA A 203 -24.39 -8.82 9.40
C ALA A 203 -22.87 -8.72 9.47
N LEU A 204 -22.16 -9.83 9.76
CA LEU A 204 -20.69 -9.88 9.71
C LEU A 204 -20.19 -9.68 8.27
N TYR A 205 -20.80 -10.32 7.27
CA TYR A 205 -20.46 -10.09 5.85
C TYR A 205 -20.75 -8.66 5.41
N ALA A 206 -21.85 -8.06 5.86
CA ALA A 206 -22.15 -6.65 5.56
C ALA A 206 -21.10 -5.70 6.17
N ALA A 207 -20.70 -5.93 7.42
CA ALA A 207 -19.67 -5.16 8.10
C ALA A 207 -18.30 -5.34 7.42
N GLY A 208 -17.92 -6.58 7.11
CA GLY A 208 -16.71 -6.92 6.38
C GLY A 208 -16.69 -6.32 4.97
N GLY A 209 -17.82 -6.35 4.26
CA GLY A 209 -17.96 -5.74 2.94
C GLY A 209 -17.78 -4.21 2.96
N CYS A 210 -18.32 -3.52 3.96
CA CYS A 210 -18.09 -2.09 4.18
C CYS A 210 -16.59 -1.81 4.45
N ALA A 211 -15.95 -2.60 5.29
CA ALA A 211 -14.52 -2.46 5.57
C ALA A 211 -13.66 -2.78 4.35
N LEU A 212 -14.01 -3.83 3.57
CA LEU A 212 -13.36 -4.17 2.31
C LEU A 212 -13.46 -3.03 1.28
N ALA A 213 -14.60 -2.37 1.18
CA ALA A 213 -14.78 -1.21 0.31
C ALA A 213 -13.82 -0.08 0.71
N GLY A 214 -13.68 0.23 2.00
CA GLY A 214 -12.77 1.27 2.48
C GLY A 214 -11.30 0.95 2.22
N PHE A 215 -10.84 -0.22 2.60
CA PHE A 215 -9.46 -0.66 2.36
C PHE A 215 -9.17 -0.86 0.87
N GLY A 216 -10.11 -1.42 0.12
CA GLY A 216 -10.03 -1.60 -1.33
C GLY A 216 -9.95 -0.29 -2.10
N ALA A 217 -10.67 0.75 -1.65
CA ALA A 217 -10.57 2.10 -2.21
C ALA A 217 -9.15 2.64 -2.16
N LYS A 218 -8.47 2.49 -1.02
CA LYS A 218 -7.08 2.91 -0.86
C LYS A 218 -6.10 2.04 -1.63
N ALA A 219 -6.33 0.73 -1.66
CA ALA A 219 -5.52 -0.20 -2.45
C ALA A 219 -5.60 0.10 -3.96
N GLY A 220 -6.66 0.73 -4.45
CA GLY A 220 -6.93 0.89 -5.86
C GLY A 220 -7.55 -0.37 -6.49
N MET A 221 -8.33 -1.11 -5.70
CA MET A 221 -9.07 -2.30 -6.11
C MET A 221 -10.29 -1.90 -6.97
N PHE A 222 -10.63 -2.69 -7.97
CA PHE A 222 -11.87 -2.52 -8.73
C PHE A 222 -13.10 -2.65 -7.80
N PRO A 223 -14.11 -1.81 -7.95
CA PRO A 223 -14.29 -0.70 -8.91
C PRO A 223 -13.75 0.67 -8.41
N LEU A 224 -13.11 0.73 -7.25
CA LEU A 224 -12.71 1.97 -6.58
C LEU A 224 -11.32 2.49 -7.00
N HIS A 225 -10.74 1.93 -8.07
CA HIS A 225 -9.40 2.22 -8.60
C HIS A 225 -9.25 3.56 -9.32
N ILE A 226 -10.35 4.26 -9.60
CA ILE A 226 -10.39 5.39 -10.55
C ILE A 226 -9.47 6.57 -10.21
N TRP A 227 -9.10 6.73 -8.94
CA TRP A 227 -8.18 7.78 -8.48
C TRP A 227 -6.74 7.53 -8.89
N LEU A 228 -6.33 6.26 -8.96
CA LEU A 228 -4.93 5.86 -9.11
C LEU A 228 -4.33 6.32 -10.47
N PRO A 229 -4.95 6.04 -11.65
CA PRO A 229 -4.44 6.52 -12.93
C PRO A 229 -4.62 8.03 -13.14
N LYS A 230 -5.42 8.73 -12.32
CA LYS A 230 -5.58 10.19 -12.37
C LYS A 230 -4.56 10.91 -11.48
N ALA A 231 -4.25 10.36 -10.29
CA ALA A 231 -3.37 11.01 -9.33
C ALA A 231 -1.89 10.96 -9.75
N HIS A 232 -1.42 9.85 -10.29
CA HIS A 232 0.01 9.66 -10.57
C HIS A 232 0.59 10.59 -11.66
N PRO A 233 -0.09 10.87 -12.78
CA PRO A 233 0.46 11.80 -13.80
C PRO A 233 0.78 13.18 -13.23
N VAL A 234 -0.10 13.70 -12.36
CA VAL A 234 -0.03 15.07 -11.82
C VAL A 234 0.80 15.21 -10.55
N ALA A 235 0.88 14.15 -9.74
CA ALA A 235 1.65 14.17 -8.50
C ALA A 235 3.17 14.25 -8.79
N PRO A 236 3.97 14.92 -7.94
CA PRO A 236 5.44 14.86 -8.04
C PRO A 236 5.96 13.42 -8.03
N ALA A 237 7.07 13.14 -8.73
CA ALA A 237 7.59 11.78 -8.83
C ALA A 237 7.92 11.13 -7.49
N PRO A 238 8.51 11.82 -6.49
CA PRO A 238 8.69 11.27 -5.14
C PRO A 238 7.36 10.86 -4.47
N ALA A 239 6.30 11.65 -4.67
CA ALA A 239 4.96 11.32 -4.20
C ALA A 239 4.40 10.08 -4.90
N SER A 240 4.51 10.02 -6.23
CA SER A 240 4.06 8.87 -7.02
C SER A 240 4.77 7.57 -6.61
N ALA A 241 6.07 7.64 -6.32
CA ALA A 241 6.84 6.49 -5.83
C ALA A 241 6.28 5.94 -4.52
N LEU A 242 5.89 6.80 -3.57
CA LEU A 242 5.33 6.41 -2.28
C LEU A 242 3.86 6.00 -2.38
N LEU A 243 3.05 6.75 -3.15
CA LEU A 243 1.63 6.42 -3.37
C LEU A 243 1.48 4.99 -3.92
N SER A 244 2.23 4.65 -4.96
CA SER A 244 2.22 3.32 -5.55
C SER A 244 3.03 2.31 -4.73
N GLY A 245 4.21 2.71 -4.26
CA GLY A 245 5.15 1.84 -3.57
C GLY A 245 4.61 1.29 -2.26
N ILE A 246 3.97 2.10 -1.43
CA ILE A 246 3.60 1.66 -0.08
C ILE A 246 2.20 2.11 0.38
N LEU A 247 1.68 3.28 -0.02
CA LEU A 247 0.37 3.72 0.46
C LEU A 247 -0.78 2.79 0.02
N THR A 248 -0.72 2.24 -1.20
CA THR A 248 -1.68 1.22 -1.63
C THR A 248 -1.62 -0.05 -0.77
N LYS A 249 -0.44 -0.39 -0.20
CA LYS A 249 -0.28 -1.55 0.68
C LYS A 249 -0.95 -1.36 2.04
N SER A 250 -1.20 -0.14 2.48
CA SER A 250 -2.02 0.09 3.67
C SER A 250 -3.45 -0.43 3.50
N GLY A 251 -4.03 -0.27 2.29
CA GLY A 251 -5.32 -0.89 1.96
C GLY A 251 -5.23 -2.41 1.91
N ILE A 252 -4.19 -2.96 1.27
CA ILE A 252 -3.94 -4.41 1.26
C ILE A 252 -3.75 -4.97 2.68
N PHE A 253 -3.03 -4.24 3.54
CA PHE A 253 -2.86 -4.63 4.94
C PHE A 253 -4.21 -4.76 5.66
N GLY A 254 -5.11 -3.79 5.46
CA GLY A 254 -6.47 -3.89 5.98
C GLY A 254 -7.24 -5.10 5.45
N VAL A 255 -7.15 -5.41 4.14
CA VAL A 255 -7.77 -6.61 3.55
C VAL A 255 -7.17 -7.90 4.14
N LEU A 256 -5.84 -7.95 4.35
CA LEU A 256 -5.18 -9.07 5.02
C LEU A 256 -5.70 -9.29 6.45
N ILE A 257 -5.85 -8.20 7.22
CA ILE A 257 -6.41 -8.25 8.59
C ILE A 257 -7.85 -8.80 8.58
N LEU A 258 -8.71 -8.30 7.69
CA LEU A 258 -10.07 -8.82 7.56
C LEU A 258 -10.09 -10.30 7.20
N SER A 259 -9.33 -10.70 6.17
CA SER A 259 -9.27 -12.09 5.71
C SER A 259 -8.68 -13.02 6.77
N ARG A 260 -7.67 -12.56 7.55
CA ARG A 260 -7.00 -13.38 8.56
C ARG A 260 -7.82 -13.56 9.84
N TYR A 261 -8.46 -12.49 10.32
CA TYR A 261 -9.06 -12.49 11.66
C TYR A 261 -10.58 -12.57 11.65
N LEU A 262 -11.26 -12.24 10.55
CA LEU A 262 -12.72 -12.32 10.45
C LEU A 262 -13.19 -13.45 9.54
N PHE A 263 -12.47 -13.72 8.43
CA PHE A 263 -12.94 -14.59 7.36
C PHE A 263 -11.90 -15.65 6.96
N TRP A 264 -11.12 -16.14 7.93
CA TRP A 264 -10.15 -17.20 7.68
C TRP A 264 -10.85 -18.50 7.24
N ALA A 265 -10.40 -19.08 6.11
CA ALA A 265 -11.01 -20.26 5.50
C ALA A 265 -12.48 -20.09 5.06
N ASP A 266 -13.03 -18.89 5.06
CA ASP A 266 -14.39 -18.60 4.59
C ASP A 266 -14.43 -18.58 3.06
N LEU A 267 -15.06 -19.61 2.46
CA LEU A 267 -15.09 -19.78 1.00
C LEU A 267 -15.80 -18.62 0.28
N PRO A 268 -16.97 -18.13 0.70
CA PRO A 268 -17.64 -16.99 0.09
C PRO A 268 -16.76 -15.73 0.07
N TRP A 269 -16.14 -15.40 1.20
CA TRP A 269 -15.27 -14.23 1.31
C TRP A 269 -14.06 -14.34 0.39
N ASN A 270 -13.35 -15.46 0.45
CA ASN A 270 -12.14 -15.67 -0.34
C ASN A 270 -12.46 -15.70 -1.85
N THR A 271 -13.63 -16.21 -2.24
CA THR A 271 -14.10 -16.15 -3.64
C THR A 271 -14.35 -14.71 -4.10
N VAL A 272 -14.95 -13.86 -3.26
CA VAL A 272 -15.16 -12.44 -3.59
C VAL A 272 -13.82 -11.71 -3.71
N VAL A 273 -12.88 -11.92 -2.77
CA VAL A 273 -11.54 -11.30 -2.81
C VAL A 273 -10.76 -11.78 -4.04
N LEU A 274 -10.84 -13.07 -4.39
CA LEU A 274 -10.23 -13.65 -5.60
C LEU A 274 -10.79 -12.98 -6.86
N ALA A 275 -12.10 -12.92 -7.00
CA ALA A 275 -12.77 -12.34 -8.17
C ALA A 275 -12.39 -10.85 -8.34
N LEU A 276 -12.44 -10.07 -7.25
CA LEU A 276 -12.00 -8.66 -7.25
C LEU A 276 -10.51 -8.52 -7.60
N GLY A 277 -9.67 -9.44 -7.11
CA GLY A 277 -8.25 -9.52 -7.42
C GLY A 277 -8.01 -9.75 -8.90
N VAL A 278 -8.64 -10.76 -9.49
CA VAL A 278 -8.51 -11.10 -10.93
C VAL A 278 -8.99 -9.94 -11.81
N VAL A 279 -10.17 -9.36 -11.52
CA VAL A 279 -10.67 -8.22 -12.29
C VAL A 279 -9.72 -7.03 -12.18
N THR A 280 -9.20 -6.74 -10.99
CA THR A 280 -8.24 -5.64 -10.77
C THR A 280 -6.94 -5.88 -11.54
N MET A 281 -6.45 -7.13 -11.55
CA MET A 281 -5.24 -7.55 -12.23
C MET A 281 -5.34 -7.34 -13.75
N VAL A 282 -6.38 -7.91 -14.35
CA VAL A 282 -6.59 -7.85 -15.80
C VAL A 282 -6.90 -6.42 -16.27
N LEU A 283 -7.82 -5.74 -15.59
CA LEU A 283 -8.19 -4.37 -15.94
C LEU A 283 -6.98 -3.41 -15.82
N GLY A 284 -6.17 -3.58 -14.77
CA GLY A 284 -4.95 -2.79 -14.60
C GLY A 284 -3.95 -3.00 -15.75
N ALA A 285 -3.76 -4.24 -16.19
CA ALA A 285 -2.89 -4.57 -17.32
C ALA A 285 -3.40 -3.95 -18.65
N VAL A 286 -4.69 -4.11 -18.93
CA VAL A 286 -5.34 -3.54 -20.11
C VAL A 286 -5.21 -2.01 -20.13
N LEU A 287 -5.53 -1.34 -19.02
CA LEU A 287 -5.41 0.13 -18.92
C LEU A 287 -3.95 0.60 -19.07
N ALA A 288 -2.97 -0.17 -18.59
CA ALA A 288 -1.56 0.14 -18.78
C ALA A 288 -1.15 0.08 -20.25
N LEU A 289 -1.61 -0.95 -20.97
CA LEU A 289 -1.30 -1.16 -22.39
C LEU A 289 -1.77 0.00 -23.28
N PHE A 290 -2.93 0.59 -22.99
CA PHE A 290 -3.49 1.69 -23.76
C PHE A 290 -3.11 3.08 -23.25
N SER A 291 -2.22 3.18 -22.26
CA SER A 291 -1.76 4.47 -21.73
C SER A 291 -0.59 5.02 -22.52
N ILE A 292 -0.66 6.31 -22.88
CA ILE A 292 0.40 7.05 -23.60
C ILE A 292 1.23 7.95 -22.67
N ASP A 293 0.86 8.09 -21.41
CA ASP A 293 1.60 8.80 -20.37
C ASP A 293 2.40 7.81 -19.51
N LEU A 294 3.68 8.06 -19.33
CA LEU A 294 4.59 7.16 -18.61
C LEU A 294 4.14 6.89 -17.17
N LYS A 295 3.77 7.94 -16.41
CA LYS A 295 3.32 7.76 -15.01
C LYS A 295 1.95 7.10 -14.95
N ARG A 296 1.06 7.35 -15.90
CA ARG A 296 -0.23 6.68 -15.99
C ARG A 296 -0.07 5.19 -16.30
N THR A 297 0.84 4.83 -17.23
CA THR A 297 1.22 3.44 -17.50
C THR A 297 1.72 2.76 -16.24
N LEU A 298 2.63 3.41 -15.50
CA LEU A 298 3.14 2.89 -14.23
C LEU A 298 2.05 2.78 -13.15
N ALA A 299 1.08 3.70 -13.12
CA ALA A 299 -0.05 3.65 -12.21
C ALA A 299 -0.97 2.45 -12.51
N CYS A 300 -1.37 2.28 -13.77
CA CYS A 300 -2.20 1.16 -14.19
C CYS A 300 -1.49 -0.19 -13.98
N SER A 301 -0.17 -0.26 -14.23
CA SER A 301 0.60 -1.45 -13.88
C SER A 301 0.66 -1.70 -12.37
N SER A 302 0.58 -0.65 -11.51
CA SER A 302 0.46 -0.85 -10.06
C SER A 302 -0.89 -1.45 -9.68
N MET A 303 -1.98 -1.01 -10.34
CA MET A 303 -3.30 -1.60 -10.17
C MET A 303 -3.27 -3.10 -10.51
N SER A 304 -2.64 -3.48 -11.64
CA SER A 304 -2.46 -4.88 -11.99
C SER A 304 -1.73 -5.68 -10.89
N GLN A 305 -0.62 -5.14 -10.36
CA GLN A 305 0.14 -5.81 -9.31
C GLN A 305 -0.64 -5.89 -7.96
N ILE A 306 -1.49 -4.91 -7.66
CA ILE A 306 -2.43 -5.00 -6.52
C ILE A 306 -3.39 -6.18 -6.73
N GLY A 307 -3.87 -6.40 -7.96
CA GLY A 307 -4.66 -7.58 -8.28
C GLY A 307 -3.94 -8.90 -7.99
N PHE A 308 -2.65 -9.04 -8.39
CA PHE A 308 -1.83 -10.20 -8.04
C PHE A 308 -1.73 -10.41 -6.51
N ILE A 309 -1.56 -9.33 -5.75
CA ILE A 309 -1.51 -9.41 -4.29
C ILE A 309 -2.85 -9.87 -3.72
N LEU A 310 -3.99 -9.34 -4.21
CA LEU A 310 -5.33 -9.75 -3.76
C LEU A 310 -5.62 -11.23 -4.07
N VAL A 311 -5.18 -11.73 -5.24
CA VAL A 311 -5.24 -13.17 -5.55
C VAL A 311 -4.48 -13.96 -4.47
N GLY A 312 -3.26 -13.54 -4.14
CA GLY A 312 -2.48 -14.18 -3.08
C GLY A 312 -3.15 -14.12 -1.70
N VAL A 313 -3.83 -13.01 -1.36
CA VAL A 313 -4.61 -12.89 -0.11
C VAL A 313 -5.74 -13.91 -0.08
N ALA A 314 -6.49 -14.07 -1.18
CA ALA A 314 -7.56 -15.04 -1.27
C ALA A 314 -7.04 -16.48 -1.18
N MET A 315 -5.93 -16.78 -1.88
CA MET A 315 -5.33 -18.12 -1.86
C MET A 315 -4.85 -18.56 -0.48
N GLN A 316 -4.47 -17.63 0.41
CA GLN A 316 -4.17 -17.97 1.80
C GLN A 316 -5.37 -18.60 2.52
N GLY A 317 -6.57 -18.09 2.28
CA GLY A 317 -7.79 -18.61 2.88
C GLY A 317 -8.27 -19.91 2.23
N PHE A 318 -8.02 -20.12 0.94
CA PHE A 318 -8.34 -21.39 0.25
C PHE A 318 -7.40 -22.53 0.68
N LEU A 319 -6.10 -22.26 0.82
CA LEU A 319 -5.10 -23.25 1.23
C LEU A 319 -5.05 -23.49 2.74
N THR A 320 -5.79 -22.73 3.53
CA THR A 320 -5.97 -22.87 5.00
C THR A 320 -4.68 -22.98 5.85
N GLY A 321 -3.57 -22.49 5.31
CA GLY A 321 -2.28 -22.48 6.00
C GLY A 321 -1.48 -23.79 5.95
N GLU A 322 -1.99 -24.83 5.33
CA GLU A 322 -1.24 -26.08 5.09
C GLU A 322 -0.05 -25.86 4.16
N ASN A 323 -0.15 -24.81 3.31
CA ASN A 323 0.89 -24.44 2.37
C ASN A 323 1.23 -22.95 2.48
N ALA A 324 2.50 -22.64 2.69
CA ALA A 324 2.99 -21.29 2.87
C ALA A 324 3.18 -20.50 1.54
N LEU A 325 2.94 -21.10 0.37
CA LEU A 325 3.18 -20.49 -0.95
C LEU A 325 2.43 -19.17 -1.11
N ALA A 326 1.12 -19.16 -0.83
CA ALA A 326 0.29 -17.95 -0.93
C ALA A 326 0.77 -16.85 0.02
N SER A 327 1.11 -17.19 1.26
CA SER A 327 1.56 -16.23 2.27
C SER A 327 2.91 -15.62 1.90
N TRP A 328 3.90 -16.45 1.59
CA TRP A 328 5.21 -15.98 1.15
C TRP A 328 5.14 -15.24 -0.19
N GLY A 329 4.37 -15.76 -1.15
CA GLY A 329 4.15 -15.10 -2.44
C GLY A 329 3.55 -13.71 -2.27
N THR A 330 2.52 -13.55 -1.44
CA THR A 330 1.87 -12.28 -1.15
C THR A 330 2.84 -11.27 -0.54
N VAL A 331 3.52 -11.64 0.55
CA VAL A 331 4.45 -10.76 1.25
C VAL A 331 5.63 -10.38 0.36
N LEU A 332 6.26 -11.35 -0.30
CA LEU A 332 7.37 -11.09 -1.23
C LEU A 332 6.94 -10.21 -2.41
N HIS A 333 5.70 -10.41 -2.93
CA HIS A 333 5.21 -9.58 -4.02
C HIS A 333 4.91 -8.15 -3.57
N MET A 334 4.40 -7.94 -2.35
CA MET A 334 4.26 -6.61 -1.75
C MET A 334 5.61 -5.89 -1.65
N LEU A 335 6.66 -6.57 -1.18
CA LEU A 335 8.02 -6.05 -1.06
C LEU A 335 8.62 -5.70 -2.43
N ASN A 336 8.63 -6.67 -3.34
CA ASN A 336 9.16 -6.50 -4.68
C ASN A 336 8.48 -5.35 -5.42
N HIS A 337 7.16 -5.31 -5.40
CA HIS A 337 6.39 -4.24 -6.03
C HIS A 337 6.73 -2.87 -5.42
N SER A 338 6.91 -2.78 -4.11
CA SER A 338 7.29 -1.54 -3.43
C SER A 338 8.64 -1.00 -3.93
N LEU A 339 9.65 -1.86 -3.96
CA LEU A 339 11.00 -1.50 -4.42
C LEU A 339 11.05 -1.19 -5.91
N ILE A 340 10.38 -2.00 -6.73
CA ILE A 340 10.30 -1.80 -8.18
C ILE A 340 9.64 -0.46 -8.51
N LYS A 341 8.54 -0.12 -7.83
CA LYS A 341 7.84 1.15 -8.07
C LYS A 341 8.63 2.37 -7.62
N LEU A 342 9.42 2.26 -6.55
CA LEU A 342 10.36 3.31 -6.18
C LEU A 342 11.30 3.63 -7.37
N VAL A 343 11.97 2.61 -7.92
CA VAL A 343 12.92 2.78 -9.02
C VAL A 343 12.23 3.34 -10.27
N LEU A 344 11.08 2.79 -10.66
CA LEU A 344 10.38 3.19 -11.87
C LEU A 344 9.83 4.63 -11.80
N PHE A 345 9.22 5.03 -10.68
CA PHE A 345 8.68 6.39 -10.53
C PHE A 345 9.78 7.44 -10.32
N VAL A 346 10.86 7.11 -9.62
CA VAL A 346 12.03 8.01 -9.54
C VAL A 346 12.65 8.17 -10.93
N SER A 347 12.80 7.10 -11.70
CA SER A 347 13.27 7.16 -13.08
C SER A 347 12.36 8.01 -13.98
N ALA A 348 11.03 7.86 -13.86
CA ALA A 348 10.07 8.72 -14.56
C ALA A 348 10.21 10.19 -14.15
N GLY A 349 10.53 10.45 -12.89
CA GLY A 349 10.86 11.79 -12.40
C GLY A 349 12.09 12.40 -13.08
N VAL A 350 13.16 11.62 -13.25
CA VAL A 350 14.37 12.04 -13.97
C VAL A 350 14.05 12.36 -15.43
N VAL A 351 13.20 11.52 -16.09
CA VAL A 351 12.73 11.79 -17.47
C VAL A 351 12.00 13.12 -17.51
N TYR A 352 11.03 13.34 -16.60
CA TYR A 352 10.26 14.58 -16.56
C TYR A 352 11.11 15.83 -16.33
N LEU A 353 12.07 15.78 -15.41
CA LEU A 353 12.99 16.89 -15.16
C LEU A 353 13.84 17.26 -16.38
N GLY A 354 14.12 16.31 -17.25
CA GLY A 354 14.93 16.54 -18.43
C GLY A 354 14.16 16.82 -19.72
N THR A 355 12.86 16.49 -19.79
CA THR A 355 12.03 16.64 -21.00
C THR A 355 10.83 17.56 -20.79
N HIS A 356 10.43 17.80 -19.56
CA HIS A 356 9.16 18.44 -19.18
C HIS A 356 7.92 17.77 -19.80
N SER A 357 8.05 16.53 -20.28
CA SER A 357 6.97 15.70 -20.82
C SER A 357 7.00 14.30 -20.21
N LEU A 358 5.84 13.66 -20.13
CA LEU A 358 5.65 12.26 -19.77
C LEU A 358 4.97 11.46 -20.88
N ASN A 359 4.63 12.14 -21.99
CA ASN A 359 4.07 11.49 -23.18
C ASN A 359 5.12 10.59 -23.82
N LEU A 360 4.82 9.31 -23.98
CA LEU A 360 5.75 8.30 -24.50
C LEU A 360 6.28 8.63 -25.90
N ASN A 361 5.49 9.33 -26.71
CA ASN A 361 5.92 9.76 -28.05
C ASN A 361 6.99 10.87 -27.98
N ASP A 362 6.83 11.83 -27.05
CA ASP A 362 7.74 12.97 -26.91
C ASP A 362 9.09 12.56 -26.29
N ILE A 363 9.06 11.62 -25.34
CA ILE A 363 10.27 11.15 -24.62
C ILE A 363 11.03 10.07 -25.36
N ARG A 364 10.52 9.63 -26.52
CA ARG A 364 11.14 8.56 -27.32
C ARG A 364 12.59 8.90 -27.67
N GLY A 365 13.50 8.00 -27.31
CA GLY A 365 14.94 8.15 -27.60
C GLY A 365 15.70 9.04 -26.61
N TRP A 366 15.05 9.83 -25.75
CA TRP A 366 15.71 10.74 -24.81
C TRP A 366 16.70 10.03 -23.87
N GLY A 367 16.39 8.81 -23.45
CA GLY A 367 17.25 7.99 -22.59
C GLY A 367 18.45 7.35 -23.31
N ARG A 368 18.60 7.52 -24.64
CA ARG A 368 19.62 6.81 -25.43
C ARG A 368 21.05 6.99 -24.88
N ASN A 369 21.39 8.19 -24.44
CA ASN A 369 22.70 8.54 -23.92
C ASN A 369 22.76 8.59 -22.38
N LYS A 370 21.83 7.89 -21.68
CA LYS A 370 21.75 7.83 -20.22
C LYS A 370 21.80 6.37 -19.76
N PRO A 371 22.97 5.74 -19.75
CA PRO A 371 23.11 4.29 -19.53
C PRO A 371 22.59 3.87 -18.15
N VAL A 372 22.90 4.61 -17.09
CA VAL A 372 22.47 4.29 -15.72
C VAL A 372 20.94 4.31 -15.62
N LEU A 373 20.28 5.35 -16.16
CA LEU A 373 18.83 5.44 -16.14
C LEU A 373 18.18 4.29 -16.92
N LYS A 374 18.75 3.93 -18.09
CA LYS A 374 18.26 2.79 -18.88
C LYS A 374 18.35 1.47 -18.12
N VAL A 375 19.49 1.21 -17.48
CA VAL A 375 19.70 -0.02 -16.72
C VAL A 375 18.75 -0.10 -15.55
N LEU A 376 18.61 0.97 -14.77
CA LEU A 376 17.69 1.01 -13.63
C LEU A 376 16.23 0.84 -14.06
N PHE A 377 15.80 1.54 -15.12
CA PHE A 377 14.45 1.40 -15.64
C PHE A 377 14.20 -0.01 -16.21
N PHE A 378 15.17 -0.58 -16.92
CA PHE A 378 15.08 -1.94 -17.44
C PHE A 378 14.97 -2.98 -16.33
N ILE A 379 15.80 -2.87 -15.28
CA ILE A 379 15.73 -3.77 -14.10
C ILE A 379 14.34 -3.70 -13.48
N GLY A 380 13.80 -2.49 -13.27
CA GLY A 380 12.46 -2.31 -12.74
C GLY A 380 11.37 -2.88 -13.66
N ALA A 381 11.47 -2.62 -14.97
CA ALA A 381 10.50 -3.12 -15.95
C ALA A 381 10.55 -4.66 -16.10
N ALA A 382 11.74 -5.25 -16.16
CA ALA A 382 11.92 -6.71 -16.22
C ALA A 382 11.43 -7.40 -14.93
N SER A 383 11.69 -6.77 -13.77
CA SER A 383 11.21 -7.28 -12.49
C SER A 383 9.69 -7.28 -12.41
N ILE A 384 9.01 -6.18 -12.80
CA ILE A 384 7.55 -6.11 -12.73
C ILE A 384 6.87 -7.01 -13.76
N ALA A 385 7.53 -7.24 -14.90
CA ALA A 385 7.07 -8.18 -15.91
C ALA A 385 7.19 -9.65 -15.45
N GLY A 386 8.02 -9.94 -14.44
CA GLY A 386 8.25 -11.30 -13.97
C GLY A 386 9.24 -12.06 -14.84
N VAL A 387 10.23 -11.38 -15.44
CA VAL A 387 11.27 -12.02 -16.24
C VAL A 387 12.15 -12.89 -15.32
N PRO A 388 12.47 -14.14 -15.68
CA PRO A 388 13.35 -15.02 -14.92
C PRO A 388 14.69 -14.34 -14.60
N GLY A 389 15.18 -14.53 -13.36
CA GLY A 389 16.40 -13.89 -12.87
C GLY A 389 16.16 -12.53 -12.18
N PHE A 390 14.97 -11.96 -12.25
CA PHE A 390 14.58 -10.73 -11.53
C PHE A 390 13.66 -11.04 -10.35
N SER A 391 13.60 -10.12 -9.37
CA SER A 391 12.89 -10.32 -8.10
C SER A 391 11.40 -10.59 -8.25
N GLY A 392 10.75 -9.97 -9.23
CA GLY A 392 9.32 -10.15 -9.49
C GLY A 392 8.95 -11.56 -9.94
N TYR A 393 9.85 -12.27 -10.61
CA TYR A 393 9.65 -13.66 -11.04
C TYR A 393 9.37 -14.57 -9.84
N VAL A 394 10.22 -14.55 -8.83
CA VAL A 394 10.09 -15.43 -7.65
C VAL A 394 8.74 -15.25 -6.97
N SER A 395 8.33 -14.01 -6.70
CA SER A 395 7.07 -13.75 -6.02
C SER A 395 5.84 -14.11 -6.86
N LYS A 396 5.89 -13.88 -8.18
CA LYS A 396 4.80 -14.29 -9.08
C LYS A 396 4.71 -15.80 -9.20
N THR A 397 5.84 -16.51 -9.29
CA THR A 397 5.87 -17.96 -9.31
C THR A 397 5.24 -18.55 -8.04
N LEU A 398 5.58 -18.03 -6.85
CA LEU A 398 4.97 -18.52 -5.60
C LEU A 398 3.44 -18.28 -5.57
N LEU A 399 2.97 -17.16 -6.09
CA LEU A 399 1.54 -16.89 -6.21
C LEU A 399 0.87 -17.82 -7.22
N HIS A 400 1.48 -18.05 -8.38
CA HIS A 400 1.01 -18.99 -9.38
C HIS A 400 0.92 -20.42 -8.82
N GLU A 401 2.00 -20.90 -8.21
CA GLU A 401 2.05 -22.23 -7.59
C GLU A 401 0.98 -22.39 -6.50
N SER A 402 0.61 -21.31 -5.79
CA SER A 402 -0.48 -21.39 -4.83
C SER A 402 -1.84 -21.67 -5.48
N ILE A 403 -2.07 -21.22 -6.73
CA ILE A 403 -3.29 -21.51 -7.49
C ILE A 403 -3.25 -22.97 -7.98
N VAL A 404 -2.12 -23.38 -8.54
CA VAL A 404 -1.90 -24.76 -9.04
C VAL A 404 -2.11 -25.77 -7.91
N GLU A 405 -1.53 -25.51 -6.74
CA GLU A 405 -1.68 -26.37 -5.56
C GLU A 405 -3.16 -26.52 -5.16
N TYR A 406 -3.91 -25.42 -5.17
CA TYR A 406 -5.34 -25.51 -4.84
C TYR A 406 -6.14 -26.25 -5.93
N VAL A 407 -5.76 -26.14 -7.19
CA VAL A 407 -6.35 -26.97 -8.28
C VAL A 407 -6.14 -28.46 -7.98
N HIS A 408 -4.93 -28.86 -7.59
CA HIS A 408 -4.65 -30.25 -7.20
C HIS A 408 -5.47 -30.70 -5.97
N VAL A 409 -5.63 -29.83 -4.96
CA VAL A 409 -6.50 -30.14 -3.81
C VAL A 409 -7.93 -30.43 -4.26
N LEU A 410 -8.48 -29.61 -5.18
CA LEU A 410 -9.84 -29.83 -5.72
C LEU A 410 -9.94 -31.13 -6.56
N GLU A 411 -8.93 -31.42 -7.38
CA GLU A 411 -8.88 -32.68 -8.17
C GLU A 411 -8.87 -33.90 -7.26
N HIS A 412 -8.04 -33.93 -6.24
CA HIS A 412 -8.01 -35.01 -5.25
C HIS A 412 -9.31 -35.14 -4.46
N ALA A 413 -10.03 -34.06 -4.26
CA ALA A 413 -11.35 -34.05 -3.62
C ALA A 413 -12.49 -34.43 -4.60
N GLY A 414 -12.21 -34.64 -5.89
CA GLY A 414 -13.21 -34.89 -6.92
C GLY A 414 -14.12 -33.72 -7.22
N MET A 415 -13.68 -32.50 -6.92
CA MET A 415 -14.43 -31.25 -7.11
C MET A 415 -14.09 -30.60 -8.47
N SER A 416 -14.98 -29.73 -8.95
CA SER A 416 -14.75 -29.00 -10.21
C SER A 416 -13.63 -27.99 -10.07
N THR A 417 -12.65 -28.04 -10.96
CA THR A 417 -11.48 -27.14 -11.01
C THR A 417 -11.64 -25.95 -11.96
N GLY A 418 -12.67 -25.98 -12.83
CA GLY A 418 -12.76 -25.09 -14.00
C GLY A 418 -12.60 -23.58 -13.72
N TRP A 419 -13.10 -23.09 -12.58
CA TRP A 419 -12.92 -21.70 -12.18
C TRP A 419 -11.45 -21.39 -11.85
N PHE A 420 -10.80 -22.22 -11.05
CA PHE A 420 -9.41 -22.00 -10.65
C PHE A 420 -8.43 -22.23 -11.80
N THR A 421 -8.70 -23.17 -12.69
CA THR A 421 -7.94 -23.33 -13.95
C THR A 421 -8.06 -22.08 -14.83
N ALA A 422 -9.26 -21.48 -14.93
CA ALA A 422 -9.41 -20.20 -15.62
C ALA A 422 -8.64 -19.05 -14.96
N VAL A 423 -8.61 -18.99 -13.61
CA VAL A 423 -7.83 -18.02 -12.86
C VAL A 423 -6.33 -18.20 -13.10
N GLU A 424 -5.85 -19.45 -13.13
CA GLU A 424 -4.47 -19.81 -13.45
C GLU A 424 -4.05 -19.28 -14.83
N TRP A 425 -4.83 -19.52 -15.86
CA TRP A 425 -4.58 -19.00 -17.21
C TRP A 425 -4.59 -17.46 -17.29
N LEU A 426 -5.47 -16.81 -16.55
CA LEU A 426 -5.51 -15.33 -16.48
C LEU A 426 -4.34 -14.75 -15.70
N PHE A 427 -3.75 -15.55 -14.80
CA PHE A 427 -2.61 -15.13 -13.99
C PHE A 427 -1.30 -15.13 -14.80
N LEU A 428 -1.14 -16.07 -15.74
CA LEU A 428 0.01 -16.19 -16.64
C LEU A 428 0.03 -15.09 -17.70
#